data_94a2bbb6199e1c0a985fc02a6a5f7d74
#
_entry.id   94a2bbb6199e1c0a985fc02a6a5f7d74
#
_cell.length_a   1.000
_cell.length_b   1.000
_cell.length_c   1.000
_cell.angle_alpha   90.00
_cell.angle_beta   90.00
_cell.angle_gamma   90.00
#
_symmetry.space_group_name_H-M   'P 1'
#
loop_
_entity.id
_entity.type
_entity.pdbx_description
1 polymer ?
#
loop_
_entity_poly.entity_id
_entity_poly.type
_entity_poly.pdbx_seq_one_letter_code
_entity_poly.pdbx_strand_id
1 'polypeptide(L)'
;IEADFRKYLLSLMCKRSKESDMDNLMRKLPIGIQTFEDIRRKNYLYVDKTALVWRMANLGKPYFLSRPRRFGKSLLLSTFESYFLGKKELFEGLAIEQMETEWTEYPVLHLDLNAEKYDKPEKLNDILSNHLTQWELQYGKGLDEKTPSARFGGVIRRACEQTGHQVVVLVDEYDKPLLQAITNLELLEEYRQSLKAFYGVLKSTDRYLRFVFLTGV
;
A
#
# COMPACT_ATOMS: atom_id res chain seq x y z
N ILE A 1 -27.22 31.19 -2.33
CA ILE A 1 -25.91 30.58 -2.03
C ILE A 1 -25.81 29.16 -2.67
N GLU A 2 -26.86 28.33 -2.53
CA GLU A 2 -26.87 26.96 -3.09
C GLU A 2 -27.01 26.94 -4.62
N ALA A 3 -27.79 27.88 -5.17
CA ALA A 3 -27.96 28.05 -6.61
C ALA A 3 -26.70 28.58 -7.31
N ASP A 4 -25.93 29.45 -6.65
CA ASP A 4 -24.68 29.99 -7.19
C ASP A 4 -23.56 28.99 -7.15
N PHE A 5 -23.51 28.12 -6.13
CA PHE A 5 -22.53 27.01 -6.03
C PHE A 5 -22.79 25.94 -7.11
N ARG A 6 -24.04 25.63 -7.41
CA ARG A 6 -24.40 24.77 -8.54
C ARG A 6 -24.01 25.35 -9.90
N LYS A 7 -24.25 26.66 -10.10
CA LYS A 7 -23.83 27.37 -11.32
C LYS A 7 -22.31 27.40 -11.48
N TYR A 8 -21.58 27.61 -10.39
CA TYR A 8 -20.11 27.60 -10.37
C TYR A 8 -19.56 26.19 -10.68
N LEU A 9 -20.10 25.13 -10.07
CA LEU A 9 -19.77 23.75 -10.39
C LEU A 9 -20.07 23.40 -11.85
N LEU A 10 -21.23 23.79 -12.36
CA LEU A 10 -21.61 23.60 -13.76
C LEU A 10 -20.71 24.38 -14.73
N SER A 11 -20.22 25.57 -14.34
CA SER A 11 -19.29 26.36 -15.18
C SER A 11 -17.88 25.78 -15.21
N LEU A 12 -17.43 25.15 -14.11
CA LEU A 12 -16.16 24.40 -14.05
C LEU A 12 -16.24 23.09 -14.86
N MET A 13 -17.39 22.44 -14.85
CA MET A 13 -17.64 21.22 -15.64
C MET A 13 -17.75 21.51 -17.16
N CYS A 14 -18.22 22.72 -17.54
CA CYS A 14 -18.41 23.10 -18.95
C CYS A 14 -17.13 23.47 -19.70
N LYS A 15 -15.97 23.56 -19.01
CA LYS A 15 -14.67 23.92 -19.61
C LYS A 15 -13.77 22.75 -19.97
N ARG A 16 -14.16 21.50 -19.68
CA ARG A 16 -13.47 20.27 -20.13
C ARG A 16 -14.45 19.38 -20.91
N SER A 17 -14.10 19.09 -22.14
CA SER A 17 -14.73 18.22 -23.15
C SER A 17 -15.98 17.43 -22.71
N LYS A 18 -17.12 17.78 -23.30
CA LYS A 18 -18.47 17.28 -22.99
C LYS A 18 -18.67 15.74 -23.08
N GLU A 19 -17.78 14.99 -23.73
CA GLU A 19 -17.92 13.53 -23.86
C GLU A 19 -17.32 12.78 -22.66
N SER A 20 -16.17 13.19 -22.12
CA SER A 20 -15.56 12.53 -20.96
C SER A 20 -16.33 12.74 -19.66
N ASP A 21 -17.09 13.84 -19.54
CA ASP A 21 -17.85 14.15 -18.33
C ASP A 21 -19.17 13.37 -18.25
N MET A 22 -19.81 13.08 -19.40
CA MET A 22 -21.02 12.24 -19.45
C MET A 22 -20.74 10.78 -19.10
N ASP A 23 -19.61 10.23 -19.56
CA ASP A 23 -19.16 8.87 -19.20
C ASP A 23 -18.83 8.73 -17.70
N ASN A 24 -18.27 9.77 -17.07
CA ASN A 24 -18.02 9.77 -15.64
C ASN A 24 -19.29 9.84 -14.78
N LEU A 25 -20.35 10.52 -15.25
CA LEU A 25 -21.63 10.60 -14.56
C LEU A 25 -22.40 9.26 -14.52
N MET A 26 -22.06 8.32 -15.39
CA MET A 26 -22.70 7.00 -15.47
C MET A 26 -21.91 5.90 -14.73
N ARG A 27 -20.69 6.20 -14.22
CA ARG A 27 -19.88 5.21 -13.51
C ARG A 27 -20.43 4.93 -12.12
N LYS A 28 -20.44 3.66 -11.74
CA LYS A 28 -20.86 3.22 -10.40
C LYS A 28 -19.85 3.68 -9.35
N LEU A 29 -20.37 4.07 -8.17
CA LEU A 29 -19.51 4.37 -7.02
C LEU A 29 -18.86 3.10 -6.47
N PRO A 30 -17.56 3.13 -6.10
CA PRO A 30 -16.83 1.97 -5.59
C PRO A 30 -17.13 1.74 -4.09
N ILE A 31 -18.40 1.54 -3.73
CA ILE A 31 -18.81 1.34 -2.34
C ILE A 31 -18.23 0.02 -1.82
N GLY A 32 -17.37 0.11 -0.77
CA GLY A 32 -16.75 -1.06 -0.15
C GLY A 32 -15.59 -1.67 -0.94
N ILE A 33 -15.21 -1.12 -2.12
CA ILE A 33 -14.07 -1.60 -2.90
C ILE A 33 -12.81 -0.88 -2.46
N GLN A 34 -11.78 -1.66 -2.10
CA GLN A 34 -10.49 -1.16 -1.60
C GLN A 34 -9.34 -1.45 -2.57
N THR A 35 -9.60 -2.22 -3.63
CA THR A 35 -8.60 -2.64 -4.62
C THR A 35 -8.65 -1.74 -5.84
N PHE A 36 -7.54 -1.06 -6.15
CA PHE A 36 -7.43 -0.15 -7.30
C PHE A 36 -7.68 -0.86 -8.62
N GLU A 37 -7.13 -2.06 -8.80
CA GLU A 37 -7.32 -2.89 -9.99
C GLU A 37 -8.81 -3.19 -10.25
N ASP A 38 -9.57 -3.54 -9.21
CA ASP A 38 -11.01 -3.77 -9.33
C ASP A 38 -11.78 -2.52 -9.75
N ILE A 39 -11.41 -1.36 -9.20
CA ILE A 39 -12.02 -0.08 -9.57
C ILE A 39 -11.79 0.21 -11.04
N ARG A 40 -10.58 0.01 -11.53
CA ARG A 40 -10.22 0.29 -12.92
C ARG A 40 -10.81 -0.71 -13.90
N ARG A 41 -10.64 -2.01 -13.63
CA ARG A 41 -11.14 -3.09 -14.54
C ARG A 41 -12.68 -3.13 -14.64
N LYS A 42 -13.38 -2.81 -13.55
CA LYS A 42 -14.84 -2.80 -13.51
C LYS A 42 -15.46 -1.43 -13.82
N ASN A 43 -14.64 -0.47 -14.26
CA ASN A 43 -15.03 0.89 -14.65
C ASN A 43 -15.84 1.64 -13.58
N TYR A 44 -15.43 1.55 -12.30
CA TYR A 44 -15.99 2.37 -11.23
C TYR A 44 -15.47 3.80 -11.29
N LEU A 45 -16.20 4.73 -10.67
CA LEU A 45 -15.72 6.10 -10.50
C LEU A 45 -14.46 6.11 -9.63
N TYR A 46 -13.39 6.69 -10.14
CA TYR A 46 -12.13 6.88 -9.43
C TYR A 46 -11.79 8.38 -9.34
N VAL A 47 -11.60 8.89 -8.13
CA VAL A 47 -11.10 10.26 -7.93
C VAL A 47 -9.59 10.23 -8.10
N ASP A 48 -9.11 10.73 -9.22
CA ASP A 48 -7.70 10.65 -9.59
C ASP A 48 -6.81 11.49 -8.67
N LYS A 49 -5.93 10.81 -7.96
CA LYS A 49 -4.85 11.36 -7.14
C LYS A 49 -3.48 10.78 -7.53
N THR A 50 -3.39 10.15 -8.70
CA THR A 50 -2.20 9.43 -9.12
C THR A 50 -0.98 10.32 -9.33
N ALA A 51 -1.17 11.62 -9.61
CA ALA A 51 -0.07 12.58 -9.61
C ALA A 51 0.65 12.67 -8.24
N LEU A 52 -0.08 12.50 -7.12
CA LEU A 52 0.53 12.44 -5.78
C LEU A 52 1.25 11.10 -5.56
N VAL A 53 0.69 10.00 -6.06
CA VAL A 53 1.33 8.67 -6.04
C VAL A 53 2.70 8.75 -6.71
N TRP A 54 2.75 9.28 -7.93
CA TRP A 54 4.01 9.45 -8.66
C TRP A 54 5.02 10.32 -7.92
N ARG A 55 4.57 11.47 -7.39
CA ARG A 55 5.45 12.36 -6.61
C ARG A 55 6.02 11.65 -5.38
N MET A 56 5.20 10.96 -4.60
CA MET A 56 5.67 10.23 -3.42
C MET A 56 6.65 9.12 -3.81
N ALA A 57 6.34 8.35 -4.84
CA ALA A 57 7.22 7.29 -5.34
C ALA A 57 8.60 7.81 -5.78
N ASN A 58 8.71 9.08 -6.21
CA ASN A 58 9.94 9.65 -6.77
C ASN A 58 10.66 10.67 -5.86
N LEU A 59 10.04 11.14 -4.77
CA LEU A 59 10.64 12.16 -3.89
C LEU A 59 11.30 11.59 -2.64
N GLY A 60 11.09 10.35 -2.31
CA GLY A 60 11.72 9.76 -1.13
C GLY A 60 11.13 8.42 -0.69
N LYS A 61 11.69 7.94 0.39
CA LYS A 61 11.30 6.75 1.16
C LYS A 61 11.77 6.99 2.60
N PRO A 62 11.13 6.64 3.68
CA PRO A 62 9.82 6.01 3.86
C PRO A 62 8.70 7.04 4.04
N TYR A 63 7.47 6.59 3.92
CA TYR A 63 6.28 7.35 4.25
C TYR A 63 5.42 6.65 5.28
N PHE A 64 4.77 7.47 6.10
CA PHE A 64 3.78 7.01 7.07
C PHE A 64 2.48 7.82 6.92
N LEU A 65 1.35 7.14 6.79
CA LEU A 65 0.04 7.76 6.69
C LEU A 65 -0.87 7.30 7.83
N SER A 66 -1.11 8.20 8.80
CA SER A 66 -2.14 8.02 9.81
C SER A 66 -3.43 8.71 9.37
N ARG A 67 -4.50 7.95 9.25
CA ARG A 67 -5.85 8.44 8.94
C ARG A 67 -6.91 7.54 9.59
N PRO A 68 -8.06 8.08 9.99
CA PRO A 68 -9.17 7.27 10.49
C PRO A 68 -9.57 6.17 9.49
N ARG A 69 -10.33 5.20 9.97
CA ARG A 69 -10.91 4.16 9.10
C ARG A 69 -11.77 4.77 8.01
N ARG A 70 -11.85 4.12 6.84
CA ARG A 70 -12.63 4.53 5.65
C ARG A 70 -12.12 5.79 4.94
N PHE A 71 -10.89 6.23 5.19
CA PHE A 71 -10.25 7.35 4.49
C PHE A 71 -9.38 6.91 3.30
N GLY A 72 -9.60 5.71 2.76
CA GLY A 72 -8.97 5.25 1.52
C GLY A 72 -7.52 4.81 1.66
N LYS A 73 -7.02 4.48 2.86
CA LYS A 73 -5.66 4.01 3.09
C LYS A 73 -5.32 2.77 2.26
N SER A 74 -6.14 1.71 2.38
CA SER A 74 -5.94 0.45 1.65
C SER A 74 -6.06 0.64 0.14
N LEU A 75 -6.95 1.53 -0.34
CA LEU A 75 -7.02 1.88 -1.75
C LEU A 75 -5.73 2.57 -2.22
N LEU A 76 -5.17 3.47 -1.43
CA LEU A 76 -3.90 4.11 -1.76
C LEU A 76 -2.75 3.10 -1.81
N LEU A 77 -2.68 2.17 -0.84
CA LEU A 77 -1.71 1.07 -0.87
C LEU A 77 -1.85 0.21 -2.12
N SER A 78 -3.08 -0.19 -2.47
CA SER A 78 -3.36 -0.95 -3.69
C SER A 78 -3.01 -0.17 -4.97
N THR A 79 -3.11 1.17 -4.94
CA THR A 79 -2.67 2.02 -6.06
C THR A 79 -1.14 2.02 -6.18
N PHE A 80 -0.40 2.16 -5.06
CA PHE A 80 1.05 2.02 -5.05
C PHE A 80 1.50 0.63 -5.51
N GLU A 81 0.85 -0.42 -5.02
CA GLU A 81 1.15 -1.79 -5.44
C GLU A 81 1.00 -1.97 -6.95
N SER A 82 -0.12 -1.52 -7.53
CA SER A 82 -0.34 -1.56 -8.98
C SER A 82 0.69 -0.76 -9.76
N TYR A 83 1.10 0.41 -9.24
CA TYR A 83 2.11 1.26 -9.86
C TYR A 83 3.49 0.58 -9.86
N PHE A 84 3.94 0.07 -8.72
CA PHE A 84 5.24 -0.58 -8.60
C PHE A 84 5.30 -1.97 -9.23
N LEU A 85 4.17 -2.62 -9.47
CA LEU A 85 4.07 -3.83 -10.30
C LEU A 85 4.05 -3.51 -11.82
N GLY A 86 4.24 -2.26 -12.23
CA GLY A 86 4.30 -1.87 -13.64
C GLY A 86 2.99 -2.04 -14.41
N LYS A 87 1.82 -2.13 -13.75
CA LYS A 87 0.50 -2.36 -14.38
C LYS A 87 -0.01 -1.11 -15.10
N LYS A 88 0.72 -0.67 -16.12
CA LYS A 88 0.46 0.56 -16.89
C LYS A 88 -1.00 0.69 -17.34
N GLU A 89 -1.60 -0.40 -17.78
CA GLU A 89 -2.97 -0.44 -18.32
C GLU A 89 -4.04 0.01 -17.30
N LEU A 90 -3.75 -0.11 -16.00
CA LEU A 90 -4.67 0.37 -14.96
C LEU A 90 -4.65 1.90 -14.79
N PHE A 91 -3.65 2.55 -15.32
CA PHE A 91 -3.43 4.00 -15.17
C PHE A 91 -3.81 4.81 -16.41
N GLU A 92 -4.29 4.17 -17.47
CA GLU A 92 -4.74 4.84 -18.69
C GLU A 92 -5.78 5.92 -18.39
N GLY A 93 -5.59 7.11 -18.94
CA GLY A 93 -6.45 8.28 -18.72
C GLY A 93 -6.31 8.94 -17.34
N LEU A 94 -5.36 8.53 -16.51
CA LEU A 94 -5.06 9.15 -15.22
C LEU A 94 -3.84 10.07 -15.32
N ALA A 95 -3.73 11.03 -14.38
CA ALA A 95 -2.68 12.04 -14.39
C ALA A 95 -1.25 11.46 -14.41
N ILE A 96 -1.01 10.32 -13.77
CA ILE A 96 0.29 9.65 -13.73
C ILE A 96 0.75 9.16 -15.10
N GLU A 97 -0.16 8.86 -16.02
CA GLU A 97 0.19 8.38 -17.36
C GLU A 97 1.07 9.40 -18.15
N GLN A 98 0.85 10.70 -17.90
CA GLN A 98 1.63 11.77 -18.51
C GLN A 98 2.94 12.07 -17.77
N MET A 99 3.12 11.52 -16.57
CA MET A 99 4.26 11.78 -15.71
C MET A 99 5.26 10.62 -15.69
N GLU A 100 4.76 9.38 -15.90
CA GLU A 100 5.56 8.17 -15.85
C GLU A 100 5.83 7.64 -17.26
N THR A 101 7.09 7.39 -17.56
CA THR A 101 7.53 6.92 -18.88
C THR A 101 8.05 5.49 -18.88
N GLU A 102 8.62 5.03 -17.75
CA GLU A 102 9.36 3.77 -17.73
C GLU A 102 8.52 2.58 -17.27
N TRP A 103 7.55 2.79 -16.37
CA TRP A 103 6.69 1.74 -15.82
C TRP A 103 7.46 0.50 -15.34
N THR A 104 8.56 0.74 -14.64
CA THR A 104 9.45 -0.31 -14.15
C THR A 104 8.72 -1.21 -13.14
N GLU A 105 8.86 -2.52 -13.29
CA GLU A 105 8.33 -3.51 -12.36
C GLU A 105 9.32 -3.73 -11.22
N TYR A 106 8.85 -3.54 -9.98
CA TYR A 106 9.62 -3.75 -8.75
C TYR A 106 9.06 -4.94 -7.96
N PRO A 107 9.90 -5.68 -7.21
CA PRO A 107 9.39 -6.64 -6.24
C PRO A 107 8.64 -5.91 -5.12
N VAL A 108 7.37 -6.26 -4.92
CA VAL A 108 6.50 -5.66 -3.89
C VAL A 108 6.23 -6.66 -2.78
N LEU A 109 6.54 -6.28 -1.55
CA LEU A 109 6.21 -7.02 -0.34
C LEU A 109 5.07 -6.28 0.38
N HIS A 110 3.85 -6.80 0.26
CA HIS A 110 2.67 -6.22 0.89
C HIS A 110 2.31 -6.99 2.16
N LEU A 111 2.41 -6.33 3.31
CA LEU A 111 2.05 -6.85 4.63
C LEU A 111 0.72 -6.26 5.06
N ASP A 112 -0.33 -7.08 5.12
CA ASP A 112 -1.64 -6.70 5.66
C ASP A 112 -1.79 -7.28 7.08
N LEU A 113 -1.81 -6.40 8.09
CA LEU A 113 -2.05 -6.77 9.48
C LEU A 113 -3.54 -6.71 9.86
N ASN A 114 -4.43 -6.47 8.88
CA ASN A 114 -5.86 -6.37 9.16
C ASN A 114 -6.58 -7.73 9.27
N ALA A 115 -6.00 -8.80 8.78
CA ALA A 115 -6.67 -10.09 8.59
C ALA A 115 -6.93 -10.86 9.88
N GLU A 116 -6.23 -10.56 11.00
CA GLU A 116 -6.27 -11.36 12.23
C GLU A 116 -6.83 -10.60 13.44
N LYS A 117 -7.24 -11.40 14.46
CA LYS A 117 -7.55 -10.92 15.80
C LYS A 117 -6.32 -11.11 16.69
N TYR A 118 -5.87 -10.03 17.31
CA TYR A 118 -4.66 -9.97 18.14
C TYR A 118 -5.01 -10.08 19.62
N ASP A 119 -5.42 -11.27 20.07
CA ASP A 119 -5.83 -11.56 21.45
C ASP A 119 -4.89 -12.52 22.19
N LYS A 120 -3.84 -13.02 21.52
CA LYS A 120 -2.85 -13.95 22.10
C LYS A 120 -1.45 -13.65 21.56
N PRO A 121 -0.39 -13.92 22.36
CA PRO A 121 1.00 -13.63 21.99
C PRO A 121 1.44 -14.15 20.63
N GLU A 122 1.07 -15.37 20.29
CA GLU A 122 1.47 -16.05 19.06
C GLU A 122 0.85 -15.45 17.79
N LYS A 123 -0.29 -14.75 17.89
CA LYS A 123 -1.06 -14.27 16.74
C LYS A 123 -0.29 -13.32 15.82
N LEU A 124 0.51 -12.43 16.39
CA LEU A 124 1.36 -11.55 15.58
C LEU A 124 2.45 -12.35 14.84
N ASN A 125 3.07 -13.30 15.53
CA ASN A 125 4.10 -14.14 14.91
C ASN A 125 3.52 -15.04 13.81
N ASP A 126 2.30 -15.54 13.99
CA ASP A 126 1.61 -16.38 13.00
C ASP A 126 1.38 -15.59 11.69
N ILE A 127 0.81 -14.37 11.79
CA ILE A 127 0.54 -13.58 10.58
C ILE A 127 1.84 -13.13 9.88
N LEU A 128 2.85 -12.70 10.66
CA LEU A 128 4.15 -12.37 10.09
C LEU A 128 4.78 -13.58 9.40
N SER A 129 4.72 -14.77 10.03
CA SER A 129 5.25 -16.00 9.45
C SER A 129 4.51 -16.44 8.20
N ASN A 130 3.20 -16.23 8.12
CA ASN A 130 2.40 -16.53 6.94
C ASN A 130 2.84 -15.67 5.74
N HIS A 131 2.94 -14.35 5.92
CA HIS A 131 3.45 -13.45 4.88
C HIS A 131 4.89 -13.81 4.47
N LEU A 132 5.77 -14.02 5.44
CA LEU A 132 7.14 -14.41 5.17
C LEU A 132 7.23 -15.72 4.37
N THR A 133 6.41 -16.71 4.70
CA THR A 133 6.37 -17.98 3.97
C THR A 133 5.93 -17.79 2.52
N GLN A 134 4.94 -16.92 2.25
CA GLN A 134 4.53 -16.58 0.89
C GLN A 134 5.68 -15.94 0.10
N TRP A 135 6.38 -14.98 0.69
CA TRP A 135 7.51 -14.32 0.03
C TRP A 135 8.73 -15.27 -0.13
N GLU A 136 8.95 -16.16 0.84
CA GLU A 136 9.99 -17.19 0.76
C GLU A 136 9.72 -18.24 -0.34
N LEU A 137 8.45 -18.53 -0.63
CA LEU A 137 8.08 -19.37 -1.78
C LEU A 137 8.50 -18.71 -3.11
N GLN A 138 8.45 -17.38 -3.17
CA GLN A 138 8.81 -16.63 -4.38
C GLN A 138 10.32 -16.35 -4.48
N TYR A 139 10.95 -15.95 -3.36
CA TYR A 139 12.34 -15.45 -3.36
C TYR A 139 13.33 -16.38 -2.63
N GLY A 140 12.87 -17.54 -2.19
CA GLY A 140 13.68 -18.51 -1.46
C GLY A 140 13.81 -18.23 0.04
N LYS A 141 14.38 -19.19 0.77
CA LYS A 141 14.58 -19.18 2.23
C LYS A 141 16.05 -19.37 2.57
N GLY A 142 16.57 -18.61 3.52
CA GLY A 142 17.90 -18.79 4.08
C GLY A 142 17.91 -19.84 5.19
N LEU A 143 19.01 -20.63 5.28
CA LEU A 143 19.15 -21.69 6.28
C LEU A 143 19.22 -21.17 7.72
N ASP A 144 19.86 -20.01 7.93
CA ASP A 144 20.08 -19.41 9.26
C ASP A 144 19.06 -18.36 9.66
N GLU A 145 18.01 -18.15 8.85
CA GLU A 145 16.97 -17.16 9.08
C GLU A 145 15.87 -17.71 10.02
N LYS A 146 16.15 -17.75 11.33
CA LYS A 146 15.26 -18.37 12.32
C LYS A 146 14.18 -17.45 12.88
N THR A 147 14.41 -16.14 12.90
CA THR A 147 13.46 -15.16 13.45
C THR A 147 12.68 -14.45 12.34
N PRO A 148 11.45 -13.95 12.59
CA PRO A 148 10.72 -13.18 11.59
C PRO A 148 11.52 -12.01 11.02
N SER A 149 12.30 -11.31 11.85
CA SER A 149 13.17 -10.20 11.42
C SER A 149 14.29 -10.66 10.48
N ALA A 150 14.98 -11.78 10.81
CA ALA A 150 16.02 -12.34 9.96
C ALA A 150 15.46 -12.83 8.61
N ARG A 151 14.31 -13.52 8.62
CA ARG A 151 13.60 -13.96 7.42
C ARG A 151 13.22 -12.76 6.53
N PHE A 152 12.66 -11.70 7.13
CA PHE A 152 12.25 -10.49 6.40
C PHE A 152 13.45 -9.82 5.72
N GLY A 153 14.55 -9.63 6.44
CA GLY A 153 15.78 -9.08 5.87
C GLY A 153 16.36 -9.95 4.75
N GLY A 154 16.31 -11.27 4.91
CA GLY A 154 16.74 -12.22 3.88
C GLY A 154 15.88 -12.16 2.63
N VAL A 155 14.55 -12.11 2.78
CA VAL A 155 13.63 -11.97 1.64
C VAL A 155 13.88 -10.67 0.89
N ILE A 156 14.00 -9.52 1.58
CA ILE A 156 14.28 -8.23 0.95
C ILE A 156 15.58 -8.30 0.12
N ARG A 157 16.65 -8.86 0.68
CA ARG A 157 17.92 -8.98 -0.04
C ARG A 157 17.78 -9.86 -1.28
N ARG A 158 17.23 -11.07 -1.14
CA ARG A 158 17.08 -12.02 -2.25
C ARG A 158 16.14 -11.50 -3.35
N ALA A 159 15.04 -10.85 -2.98
CA ALA A 159 14.14 -10.24 -3.95
C ALA A 159 14.88 -9.18 -4.79
N CYS A 160 15.69 -8.33 -4.15
CA CYS A 160 16.52 -7.35 -4.86
C CYS A 160 17.58 -8.02 -5.77
N GLU A 161 18.29 -9.03 -5.27
CA GLU A 161 19.34 -9.74 -6.01
C GLU A 161 18.79 -10.51 -7.22
N GLN A 162 17.62 -11.15 -7.07
CA GLN A 162 17.01 -11.94 -8.15
C GLN A 162 16.38 -11.10 -9.24
N THR A 163 15.77 -9.96 -8.88
CA THR A 163 15.09 -9.09 -9.84
C THR A 163 16.01 -8.01 -10.43
N GLY A 164 17.13 -7.72 -9.79
CA GLY A 164 17.98 -6.58 -10.13
C GLY A 164 17.38 -5.21 -9.76
N HIS A 165 16.21 -5.20 -9.11
CA HIS A 165 15.49 -4.00 -8.69
C HIS A 165 15.35 -3.93 -7.18
N GLN A 166 15.40 -2.71 -6.63
CA GLN A 166 15.13 -2.47 -5.20
C GLN A 166 13.69 -2.84 -4.86
N VAL A 167 13.47 -3.25 -3.61
CA VAL A 167 12.21 -3.77 -3.09
C VAL A 167 11.29 -2.65 -2.62
N VAL A 168 10.01 -2.79 -2.88
CA VAL A 168 8.94 -1.95 -2.33
C VAL A 168 8.29 -2.70 -1.16
N VAL A 169 8.14 -2.02 -0.03
CA VAL A 169 7.45 -2.56 1.16
C VAL A 169 6.22 -1.71 1.46
N LEU A 170 5.06 -2.36 1.44
CA LEU A 170 3.77 -1.75 1.75
C LEU A 170 3.20 -2.44 2.99
N VAL A 171 2.77 -1.65 3.99
CA VAL A 171 2.21 -2.18 5.24
C VAL A 171 0.87 -1.53 5.51
N ASP A 172 -0.20 -2.34 5.58
CA ASP A 172 -1.54 -1.86 5.96
C ASP A 172 -1.82 -2.16 7.43
N GLU A 173 -2.41 -1.16 8.13
CA GLU A 173 -2.83 -1.23 9.53
C GLU A 173 -1.70 -1.67 10.49
N TYR A 174 -0.49 -1.06 10.34
CA TYR A 174 0.73 -1.43 11.09
C TYR A 174 0.55 -1.45 12.61
N ASP A 175 -0.34 -0.64 13.14
CA ASP A 175 -0.62 -0.43 14.57
C ASP A 175 -1.79 -1.25 15.10
N LYS A 176 -2.52 -1.97 14.27
CA LYS A 176 -3.68 -2.76 14.67
C LYS A 176 -3.37 -3.78 15.78
N PRO A 177 -2.25 -4.50 15.78
CA PRO A 177 -1.91 -5.39 16.90
C PRO A 177 -1.81 -4.64 18.24
N LEU A 178 -1.20 -3.45 18.23
CA LEU A 178 -1.04 -2.61 19.43
C LEU A 178 -2.37 -2.06 19.90
N LEU A 179 -3.23 -1.60 18.99
CA LEU A 179 -4.55 -1.06 19.30
C LEU A 179 -5.45 -2.13 19.92
N GLN A 180 -5.39 -3.37 19.46
CA GLN A 180 -6.17 -4.46 20.01
C GLN A 180 -5.66 -4.96 21.37
N ALA A 181 -4.36 -4.84 21.64
CA ALA A 181 -3.74 -5.21 22.90
C ALA A 181 -3.75 -4.09 23.96
N ILE A 182 -4.32 -2.92 23.67
CA ILE A 182 -4.19 -1.70 24.50
C ILE A 182 -4.66 -1.88 25.95
N THR A 183 -5.60 -2.78 26.22
CA THR A 183 -6.11 -3.08 27.57
C THR A 183 -5.31 -4.18 28.27
N ASN A 184 -4.40 -4.87 27.58
CA ASN A 184 -3.52 -5.90 28.12
C ASN A 184 -2.07 -5.43 27.98
N LEU A 185 -1.52 -4.84 29.04
CA LEU A 185 -0.20 -4.21 29.02
C LEU A 185 0.95 -5.19 28.73
N GLU A 186 0.85 -6.43 29.17
CA GLU A 186 1.85 -7.47 28.91
C GLU A 186 1.89 -7.82 27.43
N LEU A 187 0.72 -8.13 26.85
CA LEU A 187 0.58 -8.42 25.41
C LEU A 187 0.97 -7.22 24.54
N LEU A 188 0.61 -6.00 24.96
CA LEU A 188 0.97 -4.76 24.27
C LEU A 188 2.49 -4.60 24.18
N GLU A 189 3.21 -4.85 25.28
CA GLU A 189 4.67 -4.72 25.30
C GLU A 189 5.35 -5.81 24.46
N GLU A 190 4.85 -7.03 24.49
CA GLU A 190 5.33 -8.12 23.64
C GLU A 190 5.18 -7.80 22.14
N TYR A 191 4.00 -7.31 21.73
CA TYR A 191 3.76 -6.90 20.35
C TYR A 191 4.62 -5.70 19.95
N ARG A 192 4.81 -4.74 20.86
CA ARG A 192 5.68 -3.58 20.61
C ARG A 192 7.12 -4.00 20.33
N GLN A 193 7.67 -4.93 21.12
CA GLN A 193 9.02 -5.43 20.94
C GLN A 193 9.14 -6.22 19.64
N SER A 194 8.17 -7.08 19.33
CA SER A 194 8.14 -7.87 18.08
C SER A 194 8.08 -6.98 16.84
N LEU A 195 7.19 -5.98 16.81
CA LEU A 195 7.07 -5.04 15.71
C LEU A 195 8.30 -4.14 15.59
N LYS A 196 8.88 -3.68 16.71
CA LYS A 196 10.12 -2.89 16.72
C LYS A 196 11.27 -3.68 16.10
N ALA A 197 11.42 -4.96 16.44
CA ALA A 197 12.43 -5.83 15.87
C ALA A 197 12.17 -6.06 14.37
N PHE A 198 10.92 -6.32 13.99
CA PHE A 198 10.53 -6.59 12.60
C PHE A 198 10.76 -5.37 11.70
N TYR A 199 10.23 -4.20 12.07
CA TYR A 199 10.40 -2.97 11.27
C TYR A 199 11.81 -2.38 11.36
N GLY A 200 12.58 -2.72 12.39
CA GLY A 200 13.99 -2.34 12.50
C GLY A 200 14.83 -2.85 11.32
N VAL A 201 14.40 -3.94 10.68
CA VAL A 201 15.02 -4.50 9.48
C VAL A 201 14.99 -3.51 8.31
N LEU A 202 13.95 -2.70 8.17
CA LEU A 202 13.82 -1.72 7.08
C LEU A 202 14.99 -0.72 7.10
N LYS A 203 15.46 -0.35 8.31
CA LYS A 203 16.64 0.52 8.45
C LYS A 203 17.93 -0.18 8.03
N SER A 204 18.12 -1.43 8.42
CA SER A 204 19.33 -2.19 8.10
C SER A 204 19.42 -2.64 6.65
N THR A 205 18.27 -2.73 5.97
CA THR A 205 18.15 -3.11 4.56
C THR A 205 17.91 -1.93 3.61
N ASP A 206 18.09 -0.68 4.08
CA ASP A 206 17.75 0.55 3.33
C ASP A 206 18.31 0.58 1.90
N ARG A 207 19.54 0.10 1.67
CA ARG A 207 20.16 0.03 0.33
C ARG A 207 19.39 -0.83 -0.68
N TYR A 208 18.60 -1.79 -0.19
CA TYR A 208 17.78 -2.69 -1.03
C TYR A 208 16.35 -2.18 -1.22
N LEU A 209 15.97 -1.07 -0.56
CA LEU A 209 14.60 -0.56 -0.58
C LEU A 209 14.45 0.59 -1.58
N ARG A 210 13.46 0.48 -2.46
CA ARG A 210 13.01 1.54 -3.38
C ARG A 210 12.01 2.47 -2.70
N PHE A 211 11.07 1.88 -1.96
CA PHE A 211 9.97 2.62 -1.35
C PHE A 211 9.43 1.85 -0.15
N VAL A 212 9.03 2.57 0.89
CA VAL A 212 8.39 2.00 2.08
C VAL A 212 7.18 2.87 2.43
N PHE A 213 6.02 2.26 2.56
CA PHE A 213 4.81 2.96 2.92
C PHE A 213 4.02 2.19 3.99
N LEU A 214 3.80 2.84 5.14
CA LEU A 214 3.05 2.26 6.25
C LEU A 214 1.76 3.05 6.46
N THR A 215 0.65 2.34 6.69
CA THR A 215 -0.61 2.97 7.09
C THR A 215 -1.06 2.49 8.46
N GLY A 216 -1.71 3.39 9.20
CA GLY A 216 -2.30 3.13 10.52
C GLY A 216 -3.39 4.13 10.88
N VAL A 217 -3.84 4.12 12.12
CA VAL A 217 -4.88 5.01 12.66
C VAL A 217 -4.27 6.13 13.50
#